data_98bad776fad96a5cdf284ce8c73b4cac
#
_entry.id   98bad776fad96a5cdf284ce8c73b4cac
#
_cell.length_a   1.000
_cell.length_b   1.000
_cell.length_c   1.000
_cell.angle_alpha   90.00
_cell.angle_beta   90.00
_cell.angle_gamma   90.00
#
_symmetry.space_group_name_H-M   'P 1'
#
loop_
_entity.id
_entity.type
_entity.pdbx_description
1 polymer ?
#
loop_
_entity_poly.entity_id
_entity_poly.type
_entity_poly.pdbx_seq_one_letter_code
_entity_poly.pdbx_strand_id
1 'polypeptide(L)'
;MTFLGHAAFRVEGGGLDGLIDPFLTGNSMTPFSPGDFKDVNYIFVTHGHGDHLGDTPDIAKRTGATVVATVEMCGVLEGVKCHALQIGGAFTFPFGRVKMTPAWHGSGVQVGEGEGMVYGGVAGGFLIEVDGRRIYHAGDTGLTVEMGLLAEDGVDVALLPIGGNYTMDIDD
;
A
#
# COMPACT_ATOMS: atom_id res chain seq x y z
N MET A 1 3.93 12.73 7.41
CA MET A 1 3.34 11.37 7.40
C MET A 1 2.38 11.23 8.57
N THR A 2 1.21 10.62 8.37
CA THR A 2 0.15 10.44 9.37
C THR A 2 -0.30 8.99 9.38
N PHE A 3 -0.34 8.38 10.57
CA PHE A 3 -0.93 7.05 10.77
C PHE A 3 -2.46 7.17 10.80
N LEU A 4 -3.14 6.33 10.02
CA LEU A 4 -4.60 6.38 9.87
C LEU A 4 -5.32 5.19 10.52
N GLY A 5 -4.58 4.30 11.15
CA GLY A 5 -5.08 3.07 11.77
C GLY A 5 -4.77 1.82 10.94
N HIS A 6 -4.57 0.67 11.60
CA HIS A 6 -4.16 -0.60 11.00
C HIS A 6 -2.85 -0.44 10.19
N ALA A 7 -2.87 -0.70 8.89
CA ALA A 7 -1.74 -0.49 7.98
C ALA A 7 -1.85 0.78 7.13
N ALA A 8 -2.88 1.61 7.39
CA ALA A 8 -3.16 2.80 6.59
C ALA A 8 -2.31 3.99 7.01
N PHE A 9 -1.68 4.64 6.02
CA PHE A 9 -0.87 5.84 6.22
C PHE A 9 -1.14 6.89 5.15
N ARG A 10 -1.01 8.17 5.52
CA ARG A 10 -0.89 9.30 4.59
C ARG A 10 0.54 9.80 4.57
N VAL A 11 1.08 9.99 3.37
CA VAL A 11 2.42 10.55 3.12
C VAL A 11 2.26 11.81 2.30
N GLU A 12 2.81 12.93 2.80
CA GLU A 12 2.74 14.23 2.15
C GLU A 12 4.16 14.81 1.99
N GLY A 13 4.46 15.38 0.84
CA GLY A 13 5.74 16.04 0.54
C GLY A 13 6.10 15.94 -0.94
N GLY A 14 6.99 16.81 -1.43
CA GLY A 14 7.49 16.75 -2.80
C GLY A 14 6.44 16.76 -3.92
N GLY A 15 5.24 17.22 -3.63
CA GLY A 15 4.09 17.12 -4.55
C GLY A 15 3.29 15.83 -4.44
N LEU A 16 3.65 14.93 -3.52
CA LEU A 16 2.85 13.77 -3.14
C LEU A 16 1.83 14.17 -2.07
N ASP A 17 0.58 13.83 -2.29
CA ASP A 17 -0.44 13.59 -1.27
C ASP A 17 -0.92 12.15 -1.49
N GLY A 18 -0.28 11.22 -0.79
CA GLY A 18 -0.42 9.79 -1.02
C GLY A 18 -1.05 9.05 0.16
N LEU A 19 -1.87 8.06 -0.14
CA LEU A 19 -2.34 7.08 0.83
C LEU A 19 -1.66 5.73 0.59
N ILE A 20 -1.40 5.01 1.66
CA ILE A 20 -0.97 3.61 1.62
C ILE A 20 -2.04 2.79 2.31
N ASP A 21 -2.54 1.74 1.64
CA ASP A 21 -3.51 0.78 2.15
C ASP A 21 -4.69 1.43 2.91
N PRO A 22 -5.50 2.30 2.26
CA PRO A 22 -6.49 3.12 2.95
C PRO A 22 -7.74 2.33 3.36
N PHE A 23 -7.58 1.45 4.35
CA PHE A 23 -8.68 0.80 5.05
C PHE A 23 -9.20 1.74 6.13
N LEU A 24 -10.29 2.45 5.85
CA LEU A 24 -10.91 3.44 6.73
C LEU A 24 -12.31 3.02 7.14
N THR A 25 -13.16 2.66 6.18
CA THR A 25 -14.51 2.17 6.45
C THR A 25 -14.46 0.83 7.19
N GLY A 26 -15.06 0.76 8.37
CA GLY A 26 -15.03 -0.43 9.22
C GLY A 26 -13.78 -0.57 10.10
N ASN A 27 -12.80 0.32 9.98
CA ASN A 27 -11.62 0.35 10.83
C ASN A 27 -11.90 1.10 12.14
N SER A 28 -12.02 0.37 13.24
CA SER A 28 -12.30 0.96 14.57
C SER A 28 -11.14 1.77 15.15
N MET A 29 -9.94 1.71 14.56
CA MET A 29 -8.74 2.41 15.02
C MET A 29 -8.58 3.79 14.36
N THR A 30 -9.37 4.12 13.35
CA THR A 30 -9.26 5.38 12.63
C THR A 30 -10.36 6.38 13.03
N PRO A 31 -10.01 7.66 13.24
CA PRO A 31 -11.01 8.73 13.32
C PRO A 31 -11.38 9.30 11.94
N PHE A 32 -10.73 8.83 10.87
CA PHE A 32 -10.90 9.36 9.51
C PHE A 32 -11.91 8.55 8.71
N SER A 33 -12.51 9.21 7.73
CA SER A 33 -13.40 8.64 6.72
C SER A 33 -12.82 8.86 5.31
N PRO A 34 -13.24 8.10 4.29
CA PRO A 34 -12.79 8.32 2.92
C PRO A 34 -13.02 9.76 2.43
N GLY A 35 -14.10 10.42 2.92
CA GLY A 35 -14.47 11.79 2.56
C GLY A 35 -13.50 12.87 3.03
N ASP A 36 -12.64 12.58 3.99
CA ASP A 36 -11.63 13.53 4.50
C ASP A 36 -10.46 13.73 3.53
N PHE A 37 -10.24 12.81 2.61
CA PHE A 37 -9.13 12.80 1.64
C PHE A 37 -9.60 13.32 0.28
N LYS A 38 -9.53 14.65 0.06
CA LYS A 38 -10.07 15.33 -1.12
C LYS A 38 -9.05 15.55 -2.23
N ASP A 39 -7.78 15.73 -1.86
CA ASP A 39 -6.71 16.18 -2.76
C ASP A 39 -5.65 15.10 -3.01
N VAL A 40 -5.93 13.86 -2.60
CA VAL A 40 -5.03 12.71 -2.80
C VAL A 40 -4.76 12.50 -4.28
N ASN A 41 -3.47 12.40 -4.63
CA ASN A 41 -3.04 12.21 -6.01
C ASN A 41 -2.45 10.81 -6.29
N TYR A 42 -2.04 10.06 -5.25
CA TYR A 42 -1.59 8.68 -5.37
C TYR A 42 -2.14 7.80 -4.24
N ILE A 43 -2.41 6.53 -4.57
CA ILE A 43 -2.77 5.50 -3.60
C ILE A 43 -1.90 4.29 -3.87
N PHE A 44 -1.18 3.81 -2.86
CA PHE A 44 -0.32 2.64 -2.92
C PHE A 44 -1.04 1.47 -2.27
N VAL A 45 -1.24 0.36 -3.00
CA VAL A 45 -1.93 -0.83 -2.49
C VAL A 45 -0.94 -1.98 -2.47
N THR A 46 -0.62 -2.46 -1.28
CA THR A 46 0.36 -3.52 -1.06
C THR A 46 -0.15 -4.88 -1.52
N HIS A 47 -1.43 -5.17 -1.27
CA HIS A 47 -2.08 -6.43 -1.64
C HIS A 47 -3.62 -6.34 -1.57
N GLY A 48 -4.30 -7.41 -1.97
CA GLY A 48 -5.74 -7.40 -2.26
C GLY A 48 -6.67 -7.66 -1.09
N HIS A 49 -6.18 -7.90 0.14
CA HIS A 49 -7.07 -8.12 1.27
C HIS A 49 -7.87 -6.85 1.60
N GLY A 50 -9.10 -7.03 2.09
CA GLY A 50 -10.04 -5.94 2.29
C GLY A 50 -9.58 -4.89 3.30
N ASP A 51 -8.80 -5.29 4.30
CA ASP A 51 -8.20 -4.43 5.32
C ASP A 51 -6.94 -3.66 4.85
N HIS A 52 -6.59 -3.79 3.56
CA HIS A 52 -5.54 -3.01 2.87
C HIS A 52 -6.07 -2.32 1.61
N LEU A 53 -6.70 -3.07 0.70
CA LEU A 53 -7.37 -2.49 -0.47
C LEU A 53 -8.42 -1.45 -0.06
N GLY A 54 -9.19 -1.76 0.95
CA GLY A 54 -10.10 -0.87 1.65
C GLY A 54 -10.90 0.06 0.74
N ASP A 55 -10.86 1.35 1.03
CA ASP A 55 -11.59 2.39 0.32
C ASP A 55 -10.87 2.91 -0.93
N THR A 56 -9.81 2.24 -1.38
CA THR A 56 -9.01 2.62 -2.57
C THR A 56 -9.88 2.93 -3.79
N PRO A 57 -10.84 2.06 -4.20
CA PRO A 57 -11.63 2.33 -5.41
C PRO A 57 -12.50 3.59 -5.28
N ASP A 58 -13.09 3.82 -4.11
CA ASP A 58 -13.94 4.99 -3.85
C ASP A 58 -13.12 6.29 -3.86
N ILE A 59 -12.03 6.31 -3.11
CA ILE A 59 -11.16 7.49 -3.03
C ILE A 59 -10.56 7.80 -4.41
N ALA A 60 -10.04 6.80 -5.12
CA ALA A 60 -9.42 6.99 -6.43
C ALA A 60 -10.41 7.51 -7.48
N LYS A 61 -11.64 6.98 -7.52
CA LYS A 61 -12.69 7.45 -8.44
C LYS A 61 -13.08 8.90 -8.16
N ARG A 62 -13.18 9.26 -6.90
CA ARG A 62 -13.61 10.60 -6.47
C ARG A 62 -12.53 11.66 -6.66
N THR A 63 -11.27 11.34 -6.36
CA THR A 63 -10.14 12.30 -6.43
C THR A 63 -9.45 12.31 -7.78
N GLY A 64 -9.58 11.24 -8.56
CA GLY A 64 -8.78 11.00 -9.77
C GLY A 64 -7.34 10.56 -9.47
N ALA A 65 -7.06 10.14 -8.23
CA ALA A 65 -5.76 9.61 -7.82
C ALA A 65 -5.31 8.45 -8.69
N THR A 66 -4.00 8.35 -8.90
CA THR A 66 -3.39 7.19 -9.55
C THR A 66 -3.11 6.12 -8.51
N VAL A 67 -3.70 4.94 -8.68
CA VAL A 67 -3.39 3.77 -7.85
C VAL A 67 -2.10 3.14 -8.34
N VAL A 68 -1.18 2.85 -7.44
CA VAL A 68 0.07 2.11 -7.70
C VAL A 68 -0.04 0.75 -7.03
N ALA A 69 -0.05 -0.31 -7.84
CA ALA A 69 -0.26 -1.69 -7.37
C ALA A 69 0.35 -2.69 -8.37
N THR A 70 0.20 -4.00 -8.11
CA THR A 70 0.59 -5.03 -9.09
C THR A 70 -0.24 -4.95 -10.36
N VAL A 71 0.25 -5.54 -11.46
CA VAL A 71 -0.49 -5.62 -12.75
C VAL A 71 -1.84 -6.29 -12.54
N GLU A 72 -1.87 -7.37 -11.77
CA GLU A 72 -3.08 -8.15 -11.49
C GLU A 72 -4.10 -7.33 -10.69
N MET A 73 -3.61 -6.61 -9.67
CA MET A 73 -4.47 -5.70 -8.88
C MET A 73 -5.04 -4.58 -9.74
N CYS A 74 -4.23 -3.97 -10.60
CA CYS A 74 -4.69 -2.97 -11.56
C CYS A 74 -5.75 -3.52 -12.52
N GLY A 75 -5.66 -4.81 -12.86
CA GLY A 75 -6.66 -5.50 -13.69
C GLY A 75 -8.01 -5.73 -13.01
N VAL A 76 -8.01 -5.80 -11.68
CA VAL A 76 -9.24 -5.98 -10.87
C VAL A 76 -9.92 -4.63 -10.58
N LEU A 77 -9.14 -3.56 -10.50
CA LEU A 77 -9.63 -2.22 -10.14
C LEU A 77 -10.27 -1.51 -11.33
N GLU A 78 -11.58 -1.63 -11.44
CA GLU A 78 -12.33 -0.99 -12.54
C GLU A 78 -12.56 0.51 -12.30
N GLY A 79 -12.41 1.29 -13.39
CA GLY A 79 -12.77 2.71 -13.41
C GLY A 79 -11.84 3.65 -12.63
N VAL A 80 -10.62 3.20 -12.31
CA VAL A 80 -9.57 4.02 -11.68
C VAL A 80 -8.35 4.14 -12.59
N LYS A 81 -7.58 5.20 -12.42
CA LYS A 81 -6.24 5.27 -13.02
C LYS A 81 -5.31 4.35 -12.24
N CYS A 82 -4.60 3.48 -12.95
CA CYS A 82 -3.65 2.58 -12.31
C CYS A 82 -2.27 2.69 -12.98
N HIS A 83 -1.22 2.71 -12.16
CA HIS A 83 0.15 2.54 -12.58
C HIS A 83 0.65 1.19 -12.06
N ALA A 84 0.77 0.23 -12.95
CA ALA A 84 1.18 -1.12 -12.58
C ALA A 84 2.68 -1.18 -12.31
N LEU A 85 3.05 -1.74 -11.15
CA LEU A 85 4.40 -2.16 -10.80
C LEU A 85 4.43 -3.66 -10.56
N GLN A 86 5.63 -4.23 -10.50
CA GLN A 86 5.86 -5.60 -10.06
C GLN A 86 6.97 -5.65 -9.03
N ILE A 87 6.98 -6.73 -8.24
CA ILE A 87 8.01 -6.99 -7.23
C ILE A 87 9.41 -6.80 -7.82
N GLY A 88 10.23 -5.99 -7.16
CA GLY A 88 11.58 -5.63 -7.62
C GLY A 88 11.61 -4.48 -8.64
N GLY A 89 10.47 -4.17 -9.27
CA GLY A 89 10.34 -3.04 -10.18
C GLY A 89 10.32 -1.70 -9.46
N ALA A 90 10.73 -0.66 -10.19
CA ALA A 90 10.69 0.71 -9.68
C ALA A 90 10.35 1.70 -10.79
N PHE A 91 9.73 2.83 -10.40
CA PHE A 91 9.41 3.93 -11.29
C PHE A 91 9.65 5.27 -10.61
N THR A 92 10.04 6.28 -11.41
CA THR A 92 10.23 7.66 -10.92
C THR A 92 9.02 8.48 -11.31
N PHE A 93 8.25 8.85 -10.32
CA PHE A 93 7.11 9.75 -10.41
C PHE A 93 7.57 11.22 -10.24
N PRO A 94 6.71 12.22 -10.53
CA PRO A 94 7.06 13.63 -10.33
C PRO A 94 7.47 13.99 -8.90
N PHE A 95 6.97 13.26 -7.89
CA PHE A 95 7.28 13.48 -6.47
C PHE A 95 8.54 12.73 -5.98
N GLY A 96 9.01 11.71 -6.71
CA GLY A 96 10.12 10.87 -6.29
C GLY A 96 10.04 9.45 -6.83
N ARG A 97 10.86 8.55 -6.28
CA ARG A 97 10.97 7.17 -6.75
C ARG A 97 10.18 6.20 -5.88
N VAL A 98 9.49 5.26 -6.51
CA VAL A 98 8.81 4.15 -5.84
C VAL A 98 9.35 2.83 -6.35
N LYS A 99 9.73 1.94 -5.43
CA LYS A 99 10.13 0.55 -5.71
C LYS A 99 9.17 -0.39 -5.00
N MET A 100 8.68 -1.40 -5.68
CA MET A 100 7.88 -2.45 -5.05
C MET A 100 8.80 -3.56 -4.52
N THR A 101 8.61 -3.93 -3.25
CA THR A 101 9.41 -4.92 -2.54
C THR A 101 8.64 -6.22 -2.34
N PRO A 102 9.30 -7.38 -2.18
CA PRO A 102 8.63 -8.63 -1.87
C PRO A 102 7.92 -8.58 -0.50
N ALA A 103 6.83 -9.33 -0.40
CA ALA A 103 6.17 -9.66 0.86
C ALA A 103 5.74 -11.13 0.86
N TRP A 104 5.91 -11.81 1.97
CA TRP A 104 5.47 -13.19 2.16
C TRP A 104 4.06 -13.20 2.73
N HIS A 105 3.09 -13.02 1.85
CA HIS A 105 1.67 -12.95 2.20
C HIS A 105 0.78 -13.28 1.00
N GLY A 106 -0.52 -13.46 1.24
CA GLY A 106 -1.53 -13.63 0.19
C GLY A 106 -1.98 -12.31 -0.41
N SER A 107 -2.66 -12.36 -1.56
CA SER A 107 -3.23 -11.17 -2.21
C SER A 107 -4.54 -11.50 -2.93
N GLY A 108 -5.46 -12.18 -2.22
CA GLY A 108 -6.82 -12.43 -2.72
C GLY A 108 -7.69 -11.18 -2.62
N VAL A 109 -8.43 -10.86 -3.67
CA VAL A 109 -9.42 -9.78 -3.67
C VAL A 109 -10.81 -10.38 -3.54
N GLN A 110 -11.56 -9.97 -2.51
CA GLN A 110 -12.95 -10.39 -2.33
C GLN A 110 -13.82 -9.73 -3.41
N VAL A 111 -14.55 -10.54 -4.17
CA VAL A 111 -15.52 -10.09 -5.15
C VAL A 111 -16.92 -10.43 -4.67
N GLY A 112 -17.76 -9.41 -4.49
CA GLY A 112 -19.12 -9.59 -3.98
C GLY A 112 -19.22 -10.22 -2.59
N GLU A 113 -20.41 -10.24 -2.02
CA GLU A 113 -20.67 -10.96 -0.78
C GLU A 113 -20.82 -12.46 -1.07
N GLY A 114 -19.89 -13.29 -0.58
CA GLY A 114 -19.96 -14.75 -0.70
C GLY A 114 -19.54 -15.32 -2.05
N GLU A 115 -19.09 -14.51 -3.01
CA GLU A 115 -18.68 -14.98 -4.35
C GLU A 115 -17.24 -15.53 -4.41
N GLY A 116 -16.51 -15.47 -3.30
CA GLY A 116 -15.13 -15.95 -3.20
C GLY A 116 -14.08 -14.85 -3.47
N MET A 117 -12.85 -15.29 -3.68
CA MET A 117 -11.72 -14.40 -3.96
C MET A 117 -11.19 -14.61 -5.38
N VAL A 118 -10.80 -13.52 -6.03
CA VAL A 118 -10.00 -13.56 -7.25
C VAL A 118 -8.53 -13.27 -6.94
N TYR A 119 -7.64 -13.71 -7.84
CA TYR A 119 -6.21 -13.48 -7.70
C TYR A 119 -5.86 -12.00 -7.91
N GLY A 120 -5.33 -11.36 -6.88
CA GLY A 120 -4.92 -9.95 -6.90
C GLY A 120 -3.42 -9.72 -7.12
N GLY A 121 -2.70 -10.71 -7.63
CA GLY A 121 -1.25 -10.66 -7.79
C GLY A 121 -0.50 -11.20 -6.58
N VAL A 122 0.80 -10.93 -6.53
CA VAL A 122 1.67 -11.25 -5.40
C VAL A 122 1.64 -10.09 -4.41
N ALA A 123 1.58 -10.37 -3.10
CA ALA A 123 1.69 -9.34 -2.08
C ALA A 123 3.06 -8.67 -2.13
N GLY A 124 3.11 -7.38 -1.84
CA GLY A 124 4.35 -6.61 -1.81
C GLY A 124 4.30 -5.47 -0.83
N GLY A 125 5.46 -4.87 -0.59
CA GLY A 125 5.61 -3.61 0.10
C GLY A 125 6.06 -2.51 -0.85
N PHE A 126 6.28 -1.32 -0.32
CA PHE A 126 6.78 -0.17 -1.08
C PHE A 126 7.95 0.49 -0.38
N LEU A 127 8.99 0.81 -1.14
CA LEU A 127 10.00 1.79 -0.77
C LEU A 127 9.70 3.07 -1.54
N ILE A 128 9.24 4.10 -0.83
CA ILE A 128 8.83 5.40 -1.39
C ILE A 128 9.89 6.43 -1.04
N GLU A 129 10.49 7.03 -2.06
CA GLU A 129 11.41 8.15 -1.91
C GLU A 129 10.66 9.45 -2.22
N VAL A 130 10.63 10.36 -1.25
CA VAL A 130 9.98 11.67 -1.34
C VAL A 130 10.76 12.69 -0.51
N ASP A 131 11.05 13.87 -1.06
CA ASP A 131 11.84 14.94 -0.41
C ASP A 131 13.19 14.45 0.18
N GLY A 132 13.85 13.51 -0.52
CA GLY A 132 15.11 12.91 -0.10
C GLY A 132 15.00 11.99 1.11
N ARG A 133 13.80 11.59 1.51
CA ARG A 133 13.53 10.60 2.56
C ARG A 133 13.01 9.31 1.94
N ARG A 134 13.38 8.18 2.52
CA ARG A 134 12.96 6.85 2.10
C ARG A 134 12.11 6.19 3.17
N ILE A 135 10.86 5.95 2.80
CA ILE A 135 9.84 5.33 3.65
C ILE A 135 9.62 3.92 3.12
N TYR A 136 9.88 2.92 3.93
CA TYR A 136 9.55 1.53 3.65
C TYR A 136 8.25 1.16 4.34
N HIS A 137 7.24 0.75 3.57
CA HIS A 137 6.02 0.14 4.07
C HIS A 137 6.03 -1.33 3.64
N ALA A 138 6.13 -2.23 4.58
CA ALA A 138 6.28 -3.66 4.30
C ALA A 138 5.00 -4.31 3.74
N GLY A 139 3.84 -3.69 3.96
CA GLY A 139 2.55 -4.37 3.81
C GLY A 139 2.43 -5.48 4.85
N ASP A 140 1.57 -6.45 4.60
CA ASP A 140 1.52 -7.66 5.40
C ASP A 140 2.54 -8.67 4.90
N THR A 141 3.38 -9.15 5.80
CA THR A 141 4.47 -10.08 5.47
C THR A 141 5.00 -10.80 6.70
N GLY A 142 5.51 -12.02 6.51
CA GLY A 142 6.51 -12.59 7.40
C GLY A 142 7.87 -11.91 7.19
N LEU A 143 8.84 -12.14 8.09
CA LEU A 143 10.21 -11.67 7.93
C LEU A 143 10.85 -12.26 6.66
N THR A 144 11.49 -11.42 5.86
CA THR A 144 12.18 -11.83 4.64
C THR A 144 13.64 -11.40 4.64
N VAL A 145 14.50 -12.20 3.99
CA VAL A 145 15.93 -11.84 3.87
C VAL A 145 16.16 -10.59 3.02
N GLU A 146 15.23 -10.28 2.11
CA GLU A 146 15.27 -9.09 1.26
C GLU A 146 15.15 -7.79 2.06
N MET A 147 14.56 -7.83 3.27
CA MET A 147 14.52 -6.67 4.16
C MET A 147 15.94 -6.23 4.57
N GLY A 148 16.88 -7.18 4.69
CA GLY A 148 18.29 -6.86 4.92
C GLY A 148 18.94 -6.05 3.79
N LEU A 149 18.51 -6.25 2.55
CA LEU A 149 19.01 -5.50 1.39
C LEU A 149 18.51 -4.04 1.38
N LEU A 150 17.37 -3.76 2.00
CA LEU A 150 16.86 -2.39 2.12
C LEU A 150 17.74 -1.50 3.00
N ALA A 151 18.54 -2.09 3.89
CA ALA A 151 19.52 -1.35 4.68
C ALA A 151 20.58 -0.69 3.79
N GLU A 152 20.96 -1.31 2.66
CA GLU A 152 21.86 -0.74 1.66
C GLU A 152 21.21 0.43 0.91
N ASP A 153 19.90 0.40 0.72
CA ASP A 153 19.12 1.50 0.13
C ASP A 153 19.00 2.71 1.09
N GLY A 154 19.23 2.53 2.40
CA GLY A 154 19.20 3.59 3.40
C GLY A 154 17.79 4.06 3.73
N VAL A 155 17.02 3.24 4.43
CA VAL A 155 15.65 3.54 4.89
C VAL A 155 15.66 4.53 6.05
N ASP A 156 14.91 5.63 5.93
CA ASP A 156 14.73 6.61 7.02
C ASP A 156 13.59 6.19 7.98
N VAL A 157 12.53 5.58 7.46
CA VAL A 157 11.35 5.14 8.22
C VAL A 157 10.91 3.78 7.71
N ALA A 158 10.72 2.81 8.61
CA ALA A 158 10.13 1.51 8.32
C ALA A 158 8.78 1.37 9.03
N LEU A 159 7.76 0.98 8.27
CA LEU A 159 6.41 0.69 8.73
C LEU A 159 6.21 -0.82 8.59
N LEU A 160 6.23 -1.52 9.71
CA LEU A 160 6.31 -2.98 9.78
C LEU A 160 5.09 -3.56 10.49
N PRO A 161 4.52 -4.68 10.01
CA PRO A 161 3.51 -5.41 10.74
C PRO A 161 4.16 -6.11 11.95
N ILE A 162 3.46 -6.13 13.07
CA ILE A 162 3.90 -6.77 14.31
C ILE A 162 2.76 -7.61 14.94
N GLY A 163 1.80 -8.03 14.11
CA GLY A 163 0.57 -8.69 14.57
C GLY A 163 0.74 -10.15 14.93
N GLY A 164 1.78 -10.82 14.47
CA GLY A 164 1.93 -12.27 14.59
C GLY A 164 0.87 -13.02 13.76
N ASN A 165 0.78 -14.31 13.91
CA ASN A 165 -0.15 -15.23 13.24
C ASN A 165 -0.21 -15.14 11.71
N TYR A 166 -0.58 -13.98 11.15
CA TYR A 166 -0.66 -13.73 9.70
C TYR A 166 0.53 -12.98 9.15
N THR A 167 1.30 -12.34 10.00
CA THR A 167 2.48 -11.52 9.67
C THR A 167 3.60 -11.85 10.65
N MET A 168 4.77 -11.27 10.45
CA MET A 168 5.83 -11.26 11.46
C MET A 168 5.34 -10.61 12.76
N ASP A 169 6.06 -10.84 13.84
CA ASP A 169 5.79 -10.27 15.14
C ASP A 169 6.97 -9.46 15.70
N ILE A 170 6.91 -9.13 16.97
CA ILE A 170 7.92 -8.28 17.62
C ILE A 170 9.26 -8.99 17.88
N ASP A 171 9.31 -10.30 17.76
CA ASP A 171 10.51 -11.12 17.97
C ASP A 171 11.30 -11.34 16.66
N ASP A 172 10.68 -11.02 15.50
CA ASP A 172 11.28 -11.07 14.17
C ASP A 172 12.15 -9.84 13.87
#